data_df2e2b0833effd0d57f800f264c06273
#
_entry.id   df2e2b0833effd0d57f800f264c06273
#
_cell.length_a   1.000
_cell.length_b   1.000
_cell.length_c   1.000
_cell.angle_alpha   90.00
_cell.angle_beta   90.00
_cell.angle_gamma   90.00
#
_symmetry.space_group_name_H-M   'P 1'
#
loop_
_entity.id
_entity.type
_entity.pdbx_description
1 polymer ?
#
loop_
_entity_poly.entity_id
_entity_poly.type
_entity_poly.pdbx_seq_one_letter_code
_entity_poly.pdbx_strand_id
1 'polypeptide(L)'
;MPVDQAAGLRRRSASQPLCCIYGIFHSPDSSLRLAQALHRHGWTSLLVDISGRVFADSPSRSLFDWRQQLARQQLHTQAMSYGDGWHAPGLKADEPALRTIALRYDCLLFDVSPEAPDWLPLPDSMQTLVLEVSATHASMLQAYALLKTLAHRECPISISLLGDAAACEHLQAACQAFLGAAFSRTVHSVAHADDAFAALAVRMSGEETGLAA
;
A
#
# COMPACT_ATOMS: atom_id res chain seq x y z
N MET A 1 -3.72 14.51 -20.26
CA MET A 1 -3.96 15.64 -19.34
C MET A 1 -2.60 16.06 -18.78
N PRO A 2 -2.27 17.35 -18.68
CA PRO A 2 -1.03 17.76 -18.02
C PRO A 2 -1.14 17.41 -16.52
N VAL A 3 -0.14 16.72 -16.01
CA VAL A 3 -0.01 16.43 -14.57
C VAL A 3 0.18 17.78 -13.87
N ASP A 4 -0.69 18.11 -12.91
CA ASP A 4 -0.59 19.35 -12.13
C ASP A 4 0.61 19.25 -11.18
N GLN A 5 1.77 19.70 -11.65
CA GLN A 5 3.02 19.74 -10.87
C GLN A 5 2.87 20.59 -9.59
N ALA A 6 1.94 21.56 -9.59
CA ALA A 6 1.66 22.38 -8.41
C ALA A 6 0.88 21.61 -7.32
N ALA A 7 0.17 20.54 -7.66
CA ALA A 7 -0.51 19.70 -6.67
C ALA A 7 0.49 18.97 -5.76
N GLY A 8 1.60 18.47 -6.31
CA GLY A 8 2.69 17.87 -5.54
C GLY A 8 3.38 18.86 -4.58
N LEU A 9 3.60 20.10 -5.05
CA LEU A 9 4.17 21.15 -4.21
C LEU A 9 3.23 21.58 -3.07
N ARG A 10 1.92 21.66 -3.35
CA ARG A 10 0.91 21.97 -2.32
C ARG A 10 0.82 20.89 -1.25
N ARG A 11 0.92 19.62 -1.62
CA ARG A 11 0.94 18.50 -0.66
C ARG A 11 2.17 18.53 0.25
N ARG A 12 3.34 18.84 -0.29
CA ARG A 12 4.60 18.93 0.48
C ARG A 12 4.68 20.17 1.39
N SER A 13 3.94 21.23 1.09
CA SER A 13 3.89 22.44 1.93
C SER A 13 2.93 22.33 3.12
N ALA A 14 1.92 21.46 3.03
CA ALA A 14 1.12 21.09 4.19
C ALA A 14 1.87 19.98 4.95
N SER A 15 2.00 20.07 6.27
CA SER A 15 2.57 19.02 7.12
C SER A 15 1.61 17.82 7.17
N GLN A 16 1.39 17.18 6.03
CA GLN A 16 0.56 15.98 5.96
C GLN A 16 1.34 14.77 6.49
N PRO A 17 0.68 13.87 7.22
CA PRO A 17 1.30 12.63 7.64
C PRO A 17 1.70 11.81 6.40
N LEU A 18 2.84 11.11 6.51
CA LEU A 18 3.32 10.23 5.45
C LEU A 18 2.26 9.16 5.12
N CYS A 19 1.93 9.01 3.85
CA CYS A 19 1.04 7.95 3.40
C CYS A 19 1.82 6.65 3.17
N CYS A 20 1.42 5.58 3.87
CA CYS A 20 1.98 4.24 3.71
C CYS A 20 0.91 3.28 3.17
N ILE A 21 1.20 2.66 2.06
CA ILE A 21 0.34 1.69 1.39
C ILE A 21 1.00 0.32 1.46
N TYR A 22 0.32 -0.65 2.03
CA TYR A 22 0.78 -2.04 2.11
C TYR A 22 0.00 -2.85 1.09
N GLY A 23 0.66 -3.31 0.04
CA GLY A 23 0.05 -4.12 -1.01
C GLY A 23 0.30 -5.60 -0.77
N ILE A 24 -0.75 -6.38 -0.60
CA ILE A 24 -0.72 -7.84 -0.63
C ILE A 24 -1.39 -8.27 -1.91
N PHE A 25 -0.60 -8.57 -2.91
CA PHE A 25 -1.05 -8.85 -4.25
C PHE A 25 -0.70 -10.27 -4.69
N HIS A 26 -1.48 -10.83 -5.61
CA HIS A 26 -1.18 -12.12 -6.24
C HIS A 26 -0.08 -11.98 -7.30
N SER A 27 -0.05 -10.85 -8.01
CA SER A 27 0.93 -10.57 -9.05
C SER A 27 1.81 -9.36 -8.68
N PRO A 28 3.12 -9.42 -8.96
CA PRO A 28 4.00 -8.26 -8.83
C PRO A 28 3.57 -7.08 -9.74
N ASP A 29 2.90 -7.36 -10.86
CA ASP A 29 2.36 -6.32 -11.74
C ASP A 29 1.30 -5.45 -11.06
N SER A 30 0.57 -5.99 -10.07
CA SER A 30 -0.43 -5.22 -9.31
C SER A 30 0.21 -4.06 -8.54
N SER A 31 1.41 -4.24 -7.96
CA SER A 31 2.17 -3.17 -7.32
C SER A 31 2.56 -2.07 -8.31
N LEU A 32 3.01 -2.46 -9.52
CA LEU A 32 3.37 -1.51 -10.58
C LEU A 32 2.15 -0.75 -11.10
N ARG A 33 1.01 -1.42 -11.27
CA ARG A 33 -0.27 -0.80 -11.68
C ARG A 33 -0.75 0.21 -10.66
N LEU A 34 -0.63 -0.10 -9.36
CA LEU A 34 -0.98 0.86 -8.30
C LEU A 34 -0.05 2.07 -8.31
N ALA A 35 1.26 1.88 -8.44
CA ALA A 35 2.21 2.98 -8.57
C ALA A 35 1.88 3.87 -9.79
N GLN A 36 1.51 3.26 -10.93
CA GLN A 36 1.07 3.97 -12.12
C GLN A 36 -0.20 4.79 -11.88
N ALA A 37 -1.20 4.21 -11.21
CA ALA A 37 -2.45 4.90 -10.90
C ALA A 37 -2.20 6.09 -9.96
N LEU A 38 -1.39 5.93 -8.92
CA LEU A 38 -0.98 7.01 -8.03
C LEU A 38 -0.28 8.14 -8.79
N HIS A 39 0.65 7.79 -9.70
CA HIS A 39 1.34 8.78 -10.52
C HIS A 39 0.38 9.57 -11.42
N ARG A 40 -0.62 8.93 -12.02
CA ARG A 40 -1.67 9.62 -12.83
C ARG A 40 -2.44 10.64 -12.01
N HIS A 41 -2.57 10.44 -10.70
CA HIS A 41 -3.16 11.38 -9.74
C HIS A 41 -2.14 12.36 -9.15
N GLY A 42 -0.93 12.45 -9.76
CA GLY A 42 0.10 13.42 -9.40
C GLY A 42 0.85 13.08 -8.10
N TRP A 43 0.86 11.82 -7.67
CA TRP A 43 1.62 11.37 -6.51
C TRP A 43 3.00 10.87 -6.92
N THR A 44 4.01 11.22 -6.13
CA THR A 44 5.32 10.60 -6.21
C THR A 44 5.39 9.44 -5.23
N SER A 45 5.68 8.24 -5.72
CA SER A 45 5.74 7.04 -4.89
C SER A 45 7.12 6.40 -4.88
N LEU A 46 7.50 5.85 -3.73
CA LEU A 46 8.59 4.88 -3.63
C LEU A 46 7.99 3.49 -3.46
N LEU A 47 8.16 2.63 -4.46
CA LEU A 47 7.78 1.22 -4.37
C LEU A 47 8.90 0.44 -3.68
N VAL A 48 8.60 -0.06 -2.49
CA VAL A 48 9.52 -0.85 -1.67
C VAL A 48 9.18 -2.33 -1.82
N ASP A 49 10.01 -3.06 -2.54
CA ASP A 49 9.86 -4.50 -2.74
C ASP A 49 10.49 -5.25 -1.57
N ILE A 50 9.67 -5.57 -0.56
CA ILE A 50 10.07 -6.37 0.61
C ILE A 50 10.06 -7.86 0.26
N SER A 51 9.15 -8.26 -0.62
CA SER A 51 8.96 -9.65 -1.01
C SER A 51 10.04 -10.18 -1.97
N GLY A 52 10.71 -9.27 -2.68
CA GLY A 52 11.69 -9.61 -3.72
C GLY A 52 11.05 -10.08 -5.03
N ARG A 53 9.74 -9.86 -5.21
CA ARG A 53 8.99 -10.34 -6.39
C ARG A 53 8.97 -9.33 -7.53
N VAL A 54 8.90 -8.05 -7.19
CA VAL A 54 8.76 -6.95 -8.18
C VAL A 54 10.07 -6.71 -8.89
N PHE A 55 11.18 -6.74 -8.15
CA PHE A 55 12.53 -6.50 -8.65
C PHE A 55 13.39 -7.76 -8.60
N ALA A 56 12.83 -8.91 -8.97
CA ALA A 56 13.49 -10.22 -8.90
C ALA A 56 14.83 -10.26 -9.68
N ASP A 57 14.93 -9.52 -10.79
CA ASP A 57 16.16 -9.44 -11.60
C ASP A 57 17.18 -8.44 -11.07
N SER A 58 16.86 -7.74 -9.97
CA SER A 58 17.79 -6.78 -9.38
C SER A 58 18.92 -7.51 -8.66
N PRO A 59 20.15 -6.94 -8.66
CA PRO A 59 21.24 -7.55 -7.94
C PRO A 59 20.87 -7.74 -6.47
N SER A 60 21.06 -8.97 -6.00
CA SER A 60 20.78 -9.35 -4.62
C SER A 60 21.50 -8.39 -3.65
N ARG A 61 20.72 -7.76 -2.78
CA ARG A 61 21.23 -6.90 -1.71
C ARG A 61 20.99 -7.57 -0.37
N SER A 62 21.98 -7.53 0.50
CA SER A 62 21.85 -8.07 1.85
C SER A 62 21.11 -7.09 2.77
N LEU A 63 20.61 -7.60 3.90
CA LEU A 63 20.08 -6.76 4.99
C LEU A 63 21.09 -5.70 5.44
N PHE A 64 22.37 -6.03 5.38
CA PHE A 64 23.44 -5.10 5.73
C PHE A 64 23.51 -3.93 4.75
N ASP A 65 23.36 -4.18 3.45
CA ASP A 65 23.44 -3.15 2.41
C ASP A 65 22.32 -2.13 2.55
N TRP A 66 21.08 -2.55 2.72
CA TRP A 66 19.99 -1.59 2.87
C TRP A 66 20.06 -0.84 4.20
N ARG A 67 20.50 -1.46 5.32
CA ARG A 67 20.74 -0.76 6.58
C ARG A 67 21.82 0.31 6.44
N GLN A 68 22.91 0.01 5.71
CA GLN A 68 23.96 0.97 5.44
C GLN A 68 23.45 2.16 4.58
N GLN A 69 22.61 1.89 3.59
CA GLN A 69 21.98 2.94 2.80
C GLN A 69 21.10 3.86 3.67
N LEU A 70 20.24 3.27 4.51
CA LEU A 70 19.39 4.03 5.42
C LEU A 70 20.22 4.85 6.42
N ALA A 71 21.29 4.28 6.99
CA ALA A 71 22.15 4.99 7.92
C ALA A 71 22.85 6.21 7.26
N ARG A 72 23.14 6.13 5.95
CA ARG A 72 23.71 7.22 5.16
C ARG A 72 22.66 8.18 4.59
N GLN A 73 21.38 7.95 4.87
CA GLN A 73 20.24 8.69 4.28
C GLN A 73 20.25 8.68 2.74
N GLN A 74 20.73 7.61 2.15
CA GLN A 74 20.83 7.40 0.71
C GLN A 74 20.08 6.12 0.35
N LEU A 75 19.30 6.17 -0.74
CA LEU A 75 18.74 4.99 -1.37
C LEU A 75 19.28 4.87 -2.78
N HIS A 76 19.72 3.67 -3.11
CA HIS A 76 20.01 3.33 -4.50
C HIS A 76 18.72 2.81 -5.12
N THR A 77 17.88 3.73 -5.52
CA THR A 77 16.60 3.44 -6.16
C THR A 77 16.80 3.06 -7.63
N GLN A 78 15.84 2.31 -8.15
CA GLN A 78 15.70 2.05 -9.57
C GLN A 78 14.64 3.02 -10.12
N ALA A 79 14.99 3.79 -11.13
CA ALA A 79 14.01 4.62 -11.81
C ALA A 79 12.99 3.71 -12.51
N MET A 80 11.72 3.93 -12.24
CA MET A 80 10.59 3.29 -12.91
C MET A 80 9.91 4.31 -13.83
N SER A 81 9.05 3.82 -14.73
CA SER A 81 8.20 4.71 -15.54
C SER A 81 7.28 5.58 -14.70
N TYR A 82 6.98 5.16 -13.45
CA TYR A 82 6.00 5.80 -12.55
C TYR A 82 6.50 5.84 -11.11
N GLY A 83 7.57 6.59 -10.85
CA GLY A 83 8.17 6.72 -9.53
C GLY A 83 9.51 6.02 -9.40
N ASP A 84 9.92 5.76 -8.17
CA ASP A 84 11.16 5.08 -7.84
C ASP A 84 10.88 3.70 -7.23
N GLY A 85 11.71 2.72 -7.57
CA GLY A 85 11.70 1.40 -6.99
C GLY A 85 12.88 1.15 -6.04
N TRP A 86 12.65 0.45 -4.97
CA TRP A 86 13.71 0.06 -4.05
C TRP A 86 13.54 -1.40 -3.63
N HIS A 87 14.53 -2.22 -3.96
CA HIS A 87 14.60 -3.61 -3.55
C HIS A 87 15.22 -3.70 -2.16
N ALA A 88 14.42 -4.07 -1.16
CA ALA A 88 14.80 -4.12 0.24
C ALA A 88 14.26 -5.38 0.93
N PRO A 89 14.73 -6.58 0.54
CA PRO A 89 14.24 -7.85 1.08
C PRO A 89 14.45 -7.92 2.59
N GLY A 90 13.40 -8.31 3.30
CA GLY A 90 13.41 -8.41 4.75
C GLY A 90 13.44 -7.06 5.50
N LEU A 91 13.21 -5.94 4.81
CA LEU A 91 12.97 -4.66 5.46
C LEU A 91 11.71 -4.75 6.32
N LYS A 92 11.79 -4.23 7.54
CA LYS A 92 10.59 -3.97 8.34
C LYS A 92 10.08 -2.58 8.03
N ALA A 93 8.77 -2.45 7.79
CA ALA A 93 8.17 -1.17 7.43
C ALA A 93 8.25 -0.12 8.56
N ASP A 94 8.44 -0.55 9.81
CA ASP A 94 8.62 0.30 10.99
C ASP A 94 10.07 0.77 11.20
N GLU A 95 11.00 0.53 10.25
CA GLU A 95 12.39 0.99 10.34
C GLU A 95 12.45 2.53 10.47
N PRO A 96 12.90 3.08 11.60
CA PRO A 96 12.84 4.53 11.84
C PRO A 96 13.63 5.36 10.82
N ALA A 97 14.73 4.82 10.31
CA ALA A 97 15.56 5.52 9.33
C ALA A 97 14.88 5.67 7.97
N LEU A 98 13.92 4.78 7.63
CA LEU A 98 13.12 4.88 6.42
C LEU A 98 12.25 6.13 6.41
N ARG A 99 11.73 6.55 7.58
CA ARG A 99 10.86 7.71 7.73
C ARG A 99 11.49 9.00 7.18
N THR A 100 12.76 9.26 7.49
CA THR A 100 13.46 10.45 7.01
C THR A 100 13.58 10.48 5.49
N ILE A 101 13.85 9.32 4.89
CA ILE A 101 14.00 9.19 3.43
C ILE A 101 12.64 9.26 2.74
N ALA A 102 11.63 8.70 3.38
CA ALA A 102 10.25 8.66 2.91
C ALA A 102 9.66 10.06 2.67
N LEU A 103 10.11 11.09 3.39
CA LEU A 103 9.67 12.48 3.22
C LEU A 103 9.97 13.06 1.83
N ARG A 104 10.74 12.38 1.00
CA ARG A 104 10.99 12.77 -0.40
C ARG A 104 9.84 12.40 -1.34
N TYR A 105 8.94 11.54 -0.89
CA TYR A 105 7.83 10.98 -1.65
C TYR A 105 6.49 11.38 -1.01
N ASP A 106 5.44 11.40 -1.80
CA ASP A 106 4.08 11.61 -1.29
C ASP A 106 3.56 10.33 -0.60
N CYS A 107 4.01 9.16 -1.05
CA CYS A 107 3.67 7.88 -0.42
C CYS A 107 4.77 6.83 -0.55
N LEU A 108 4.76 5.88 0.40
CA LEU A 108 5.49 4.61 0.31
C LEU A 108 4.51 3.50 -0.06
N LEU A 109 4.81 2.76 -1.11
CA LEU A 109 4.09 1.56 -1.49
C LEU A 109 4.94 0.33 -1.17
N PHE A 110 4.56 -0.45 -0.18
CA PHE A 110 5.25 -1.68 0.20
C PHE A 110 4.61 -2.88 -0.52
N ASP A 111 5.40 -3.61 -1.31
CA ASP A 111 5.00 -4.94 -1.80
C ASP A 111 5.31 -5.98 -0.73
N VAL A 112 4.26 -6.49 -0.09
CA VAL A 112 4.34 -7.41 1.05
C VAL A 112 3.87 -8.79 0.62
N SER A 113 4.62 -9.82 1.01
CA SER A 113 4.18 -11.20 0.76
C SER A 113 3.00 -11.56 1.68
N PRO A 114 1.97 -12.23 1.15
CA PRO A 114 0.88 -12.76 1.97
C PRO A 114 1.34 -13.79 3.01
N GLU A 115 2.53 -14.37 2.81
CA GLU A 115 3.12 -15.39 3.69
C GLU A 115 3.94 -14.78 4.83
N ALA A 116 4.25 -13.48 4.77
CA ALA A 116 5.04 -12.78 5.79
C ALA A 116 4.14 -11.81 6.58
N PRO A 117 3.45 -12.27 7.64
CA PRO A 117 2.53 -11.42 8.41
C PRO A 117 3.24 -10.40 9.32
N ASP A 118 4.57 -10.36 9.31
CA ASP A 118 5.38 -9.50 10.20
C ASP A 118 5.57 -8.06 9.70
N TRP A 119 4.71 -7.60 8.77
CA TRP A 119 4.73 -6.19 8.45
C TRP A 119 4.15 -5.39 9.63
N LEU A 120 4.96 -4.52 10.18
CA LEU A 120 4.55 -3.59 11.22
C LEU A 120 4.29 -2.22 10.61
N PRO A 121 3.18 -1.57 10.96
CA PRO A 121 2.88 -0.24 10.46
C PRO A 121 3.94 0.77 10.90
N LEU A 122 4.26 1.74 10.03
CA LEU A 122 5.10 2.86 10.36
C LEU A 122 4.35 3.79 11.34
N PRO A 123 4.89 4.07 12.54
CA PRO A 123 4.23 4.97 13.49
C PRO A 123 3.94 6.34 12.88
N ASP A 124 2.84 6.97 13.29
CA ASP A 124 2.41 8.31 12.89
C ASP A 124 2.28 8.51 11.36
N SER A 125 1.92 7.47 10.64
CA SER A 125 1.62 7.52 9.21
C SER A 125 0.13 7.24 8.94
N MET A 126 -0.39 7.80 7.85
CA MET A 126 -1.65 7.33 7.29
C MET A 126 -1.41 5.98 6.63
N GLN A 127 -2.18 4.98 7.03
CA GLN A 127 -1.94 3.60 6.60
C GLN A 127 -3.12 3.06 5.83
N THR A 128 -2.81 2.47 4.68
CA THR A 128 -3.78 1.75 3.86
C THR A 128 -3.25 0.36 3.53
N LEU A 129 -4.03 -0.66 3.81
CA LEU A 129 -3.81 -2.01 3.31
C LEU A 129 -4.59 -2.19 2.01
N VAL A 130 -3.94 -2.62 0.97
CA VAL A 130 -4.58 -3.08 -0.28
C VAL A 130 -4.43 -4.59 -0.36
N LEU A 131 -5.55 -5.27 -0.36
CA LEU A 131 -5.61 -6.74 -0.35
C LEU A 131 -6.28 -7.23 -1.62
N GLU A 132 -5.52 -7.92 -2.47
CA GLU A 132 -6.05 -8.58 -3.66
C GLU A 132 -6.63 -9.94 -3.29
N VAL A 133 -7.88 -10.18 -3.69
CA VAL A 133 -8.63 -11.39 -3.35
C VAL A 133 -9.09 -12.09 -4.63
N SER A 134 -8.83 -13.37 -4.72
CA SER A 134 -9.35 -14.23 -5.79
C SER A 134 -10.54 -15.06 -5.30
N ALA A 135 -11.32 -15.60 -6.25
CA ALA A 135 -12.47 -16.47 -5.97
C ALA A 135 -12.11 -17.82 -5.31
N THR A 136 -10.81 -18.09 -5.08
CA THR A 136 -10.39 -19.36 -4.48
C THR A 136 -10.64 -19.37 -2.97
N HIS A 137 -11.07 -20.50 -2.44
CA HIS A 137 -11.30 -20.67 -1.01
C HIS A 137 -10.04 -20.35 -0.16
N ALA A 138 -8.86 -20.72 -0.66
CA ALA A 138 -7.60 -20.46 0.01
C ALA A 138 -7.33 -18.95 0.13
N SER A 139 -7.53 -18.17 -0.94
CA SER A 139 -7.37 -16.72 -0.95
C SER A 139 -8.33 -16.04 0.03
N MET A 140 -9.61 -16.44 0.02
CA MET A 140 -10.60 -15.89 0.94
C MET A 140 -10.29 -16.20 2.42
N LEU A 141 -9.88 -17.43 2.73
CA LEU A 141 -9.49 -17.81 4.09
C LEU A 141 -8.28 -17.01 4.58
N GLN A 142 -7.25 -16.88 3.73
CA GLN A 142 -6.04 -16.14 4.05
C GLN A 142 -6.35 -14.66 4.28
N ALA A 143 -7.16 -14.06 3.39
CA ALA A 143 -7.62 -12.68 3.52
C ALA A 143 -8.41 -12.48 4.83
N TYR A 144 -9.38 -13.36 5.13
CA TYR A 144 -10.16 -13.27 6.37
C TYR A 144 -9.31 -13.44 7.63
N ALA A 145 -8.35 -14.37 7.64
CA ALA A 145 -7.44 -14.56 8.77
C ALA A 145 -6.61 -13.31 9.05
N LEU A 146 -6.12 -12.63 8.00
CA LEU A 146 -5.41 -11.37 8.11
C LEU A 146 -6.32 -10.26 8.68
N LEU A 147 -7.52 -10.09 8.11
CA LEU A 147 -8.49 -9.09 8.57
C LEU A 147 -8.86 -9.30 10.04
N LYS A 148 -9.08 -10.55 10.43
CA LYS A 148 -9.33 -10.93 11.83
C LYS A 148 -8.15 -10.55 12.74
N THR A 149 -6.93 -10.80 12.31
CA THR A 149 -5.72 -10.43 13.07
C THR A 149 -5.62 -8.93 13.26
N LEU A 150 -5.91 -8.14 12.22
CA LEU A 150 -5.90 -6.68 12.27
C LEU A 150 -6.99 -6.12 13.18
N ALA A 151 -8.19 -6.71 13.13
CA ALA A 151 -9.29 -6.33 14.02
C ALA A 151 -8.93 -6.53 15.51
N HIS A 152 -8.24 -7.63 15.84
CA HIS A 152 -7.81 -7.90 17.21
C HIS A 152 -6.67 -6.97 17.69
N ARG A 153 -5.88 -6.45 16.77
CA ARG A 153 -4.77 -5.51 17.10
C ARG A 153 -5.24 -4.07 17.23
N GLU A 154 -6.51 -3.77 16.96
CA GLU A 154 -7.08 -2.41 16.95
C GLU A 154 -6.25 -1.43 16.13
N CYS A 155 -5.69 -1.91 15.01
CA CYS A 155 -4.79 -1.13 14.18
C CYS A 155 -5.58 -0.08 13.39
N PRO A 156 -5.25 1.22 13.48
CA PRO A 156 -5.93 2.27 12.74
C PRO A 156 -5.48 2.25 11.27
N ILE A 157 -6.02 1.32 10.49
CA ILE A 157 -5.67 1.13 9.09
C ILE A 157 -6.93 1.16 8.21
N SER A 158 -6.89 1.86 7.08
CA SER A 158 -7.90 1.75 6.04
C SER A 158 -7.60 0.52 5.18
N ILE A 159 -8.62 -0.26 4.85
CA ILE A 159 -8.45 -1.51 4.10
C ILE A 159 -9.24 -1.42 2.81
N SER A 160 -8.58 -1.68 1.69
CA SER A 160 -9.19 -1.73 0.37
C SER A 160 -9.06 -3.13 -0.21
N LEU A 161 -10.20 -3.74 -0.53
CA LEU A 161 -10.28 -5.04 -1.20
C LEU A 161 -10.38 -4.83 -2.70
N LEU A 162 -9.61 -5.57 -3.47
CA LEU A 162 -9.66 -5.59 -4.93
C LEU A 162 -9.60 -7.05 -5.45
N GLY A 163 -9.97 -7.26 -6.72
CA GLY A 163 -9.93 -8.58 -7.35
C GLY A 163 -11.31 -9.12 -7.66
N ASP A 164 -11.63 -10.34 -7.25
CA ASP A 164 -12.94 -10.95 -7.53
C ASP A 164 -14.04 -10.26 -6.71
N ALA A 165 -15.05 -9.76 -7.42
CA ALA A 165 -16.12 -8.96 -6.81
C ALA A 165 -16.93 -9.76 -5.79
N ALA A 166 -17.32 -11.00 -6.10
CA ALA A 166 -18.09 -11.84 -5.22
C ALA A 166 -17.30 -12.24 -3.97
N ALA A 167 -16.02 -12.53 -4.12
CA ALA A 167 -15.14 -12.83 -2.98
C ALA A 167 -14.96 -11.61 -2.06
N CYS A 168 -14.82 -10.41 -2.62
CA CYS A 168 -14.75 -9.16 -1.85
C CYS A 168 -16.04 -8.89 -1.08
N GLU A 169 -17.21 -9.09 -1.70
CA GLU A 169 -18.52 -8.96 -1.05
C GLU A 169 -18.67 -9.95 0.12
N HIS A 170 -18.31 -11.21 -0.11
CA HIS A 170 -18.33 -12.23 0.95
C HIS A 170 -17.44 -11.85 2.14
N LEU A 171 -16.24 -11.34 1.87
CA LEU A 171 -15.33 -10.89 2.93
C LEU A 171 -15.88 -9.68 3.68
N GLN A 172 -16.49 -8.70 3.00
CA GLN A 172 -17.12 -7.56 3.66
C GLN A 172 -18.29 -8.02 4.54
N ALA A 173 -19.14 -8.90 4.05
CA ALA A 173 -20.24 -9.49 4.84
C ALA A 173 -19.73 -10.23 6.08
N ALA A 174 -18.65 -11.01 5.92
CA ALA A 174 -18.01 -11.71 7.04
C ALA A 174 -17.43 -10.73 8.08
N CYS A 175 -16.79 -9.64 7.63
CA CYS A 175 -16.30 -8.59 8.53
C CYS A 175 -17.44 -7.94 9.31
N GLN A 176 -18.56 -7.62 8.65
CA GLN A 176 -19.75 -7.06 9.31
C GLN A 176 -20.34 -7.99 10.35
N ALA A 177 -20.42 -9.29 10.02
CA ALA A 177 -21.02 -10.29 10.90
C ALA A 177 -20.16 -10.64 12.12
N PHE A 178 -18.82 -10.67 11.96
CA PHE A 178 -17.95 -11.31 12.94
C PHE A 178 -16.83 -10.43 13.53
N LEU A 179 -16.48 -9.29 12.89
CA LEU A 179 -15.36 -8.45 13.32
C LEU A 179 -15.79 -7.11 13.94
N GLY A 180 -17.10 -6.89 14.02
CA GLY A 180 -17.67 -5.70 14.64
C GLY A 180 -17.81 -4.51 13.70
N ALA A 181 -18.79 -3.63 13.99
CA ALA A 181 -19.17 -2.53 13.13
C ALA A 181 -18.08 -1.44 12.99
N ALA A 182 -17.25 -1.25 14.01
CA ALA A 182 -16.16 -0.27 13.94
C ALA A 182 -15.09 -0.70 12.93
N PHE A 183 -14.65 -1.95 12.98
CA PHE A 183 -13.68 -2.48 12.06
C PHE A 183 -14.23 -2.60 10.64
N SER A 184 -15.47 -3.10 10.48
CA SER A 184 -16.05 -3.28 9.15
C SER A 184 -16.17 -1.97 8.35
N ARG A 185 -16.31 -0.82 9.02
CA ARG A 185 -16.29 0.50 8.37
C ARG A 185 -14.93 0.90 7.80
N THR A 186 -13.85 0.27 8.20
CA THR A 186 -12.52 0.51 7.64
C THR A 186 -12.24 -0.33 6.40
N VAL A 187 -13.12 -1.32 6.11
CA VAL A 187 -12.96 -2.26 4.98
C VAL A 187 -13.86 -1.83 3.82
N HIS A 188 -13.25 -1.54 2.69
CA HIS A 188 -13.93 -1.06 1.50
C HIS A 188 -13.57 -1.93 0.30
N SER A 189 -14.51 -2.17 -0.61
CA SER A 189 -14.25 -2.87 -1.86
C SER A 189 -14.21 -1.89 -3.03
N VAL A 190 -13.23 -2.05 -3.91
CA VAL A 190 -13.13 -1.38 -5.20
C VAL A 190 -13.26 -2.37 -6.36
N ALA A 191 -13.66 -3.61 -6.07
CA ALA A 191 -13.71 -4.69 -7.06
C ALA A 191 -14.72 -4.44 -8.20
N HIS A 192 -15.72 -3.60 -7.97
CA HIS A 192 -16.74 -3.25 -8.98
C HIS A 192 -16.36 -2.05 -9.84
N ALA A 193 -15.23 -1.39 -9.58
CA ALA A 193 -14.79 -0.28 -10.41
C ALA A 193 -14.22 -0.78 -11.74
N ASP A 194 -14.52 -0.11 -12.84
CA ASP A 194 -13.98 -0.44 -14.17
C ASP A 194 -12.44 -0.44 -14.19
N ASP A 195 -11.83 0.51 -13.46
CA ASP A 195 -10.40 0.51 -13.14
C ASP A 195 -10.22 0.58 -11.62
N ALA A 196 -10.07 -0.58 -10.99
CA ALA A 196 -9.93 -0.70 -9.54
C ALA A 196 -8.69 0.04 -9.00
N PHE A 197 -7.60 0.10 -9.75
CA PHE A 197 -6.40 0.82 -9.32
C PHE A 197 -6.58 2.34 -9.40
N ALA A 198 -7.30 2.85 -10.41
CA ALA A 198 -7.66 4.27 -10.46
C ALA A 198 -8.60 4.63 -9.31
N ALA A 199 -9.61 3.81 -9.03
CA ALA A 199 -10.50 4.00 -7.89
C ALA A 199 -9.76 4.00 -6.54
N LEU A 200 -8.78 3.12 -6.37
CA LEU A 200 -7.89 3.13 -5.20
C LEU A 200 -7.11 4.44 -5.07
N ALA A 201 -6.51 4.92 -6.16
CA ALA A 201 -5.73 6.15 -6.15
C ALA A 201 -6.59 7.38 -5.82
N VAL A 202 -7.80 7.48 -6.39
CA VAL A 202 -8.78 8.53 -6.06
C VAL A 202 -9.13 8.50 -4.57
N ARG A 203 -9.47 7.32 -4.05
CA ARG A 203 -9.81 7.16 -2.63
C ARG A 203 -8.67 7.57 -1.71
N MET A 204 -7.44 7.20 -2.04
CA MET A 204 -6.25 7.55 -1.24
C MET A 204 -5.92 9.04 -1.33
N SER A 205 -6.26 9.71 -2.43
CA SER A 205 -6.05 11.15 -2.59
C SER A 205 -7.03 12.01 -1.78
N GLY A 206 -8.06 11.40 -1.18
CA GLY A 206 -9.08 12.11 -0.42
C GLY A 206 -10.07 12.88 -1.29
N GLU A 207 -10.06 12.69 -2.60
CA GLU A 207 -10.95 13.39 -3.52
C GLU A 207 -12.42 12.97 -3.37
N GLU A 208 -12.70 11.79 -2.81
CA GLU A 208 -14.07 11.34 -2.52
C GLU A 208 -14.75 12.05 -1.35
N THR A 209 -13.99 12.72 -0.46
CA THR A 209 -14.57 13.38 0.73
C THR A 209 -15.27 14.69 0.40
N GLY A 210 -15.19 15.18 -0.83
CA GLY A 210 -15.78 16.46 -1.28
C GLY A 210 -17.19 16.36 -1.89
N LEU A 211 -17.74 15.15 -2.11
CA LEU A 211 -19.05 14.98 -2.78
C LEU A 211 -20.20 14.60 -1.84
N ALA A 212 -19.96 14.50 -0.54
CA ALA A 212 -20.97 14.19 0.48
C ALA A 212 -21.07 15.30 1.54
N ALA A 213 -21.26 16.55 1.10
CA ALA A 213 -21.63 17.69 1.95
C ALA A 213 -22.87 18.39 1.38
#